data_88446b28e2fe18e0adbef0d46b866d3c
#
_entry.id   88446b28e2fe18e0adbef0d46b866d3c
#
_cell.length_a   1.000
_cell.length_b   1.000
_cell.length_c   1.000
_cell.angle_alpha   90.00
_cell.angle_beta   90.00
_cell.angle_gamma   90.00
#
_symmetry.space_group_name_H-M   'P 1'
#
loop_
_entity.id
_entity.type
_entity.pdbx_description
1 polymer ?
#
loop_
_entity_poly.entity_id
_entity_poly.type
_entity_poly.pdbx_seq_one_letter_code
_entity_poly.pdbx_strand_id
1 'polypeptide(L)'
;CREMKRILIVGPHSYIGSCFQAYLQQWPEQYEAASISVRDNMWRTRDFSEYDAVLYAAAIVHQRETDENRSLYEQVNCQLAAELAQKAKREGVRQFIYLSSVSVYGVDEGLLTPETKPAPVTAYGRSKLHAEEVLRPLTDSGFVVTLLRVPMVYGPGCKGNYRMLEKLAAVLPFFADYPNQRSRISIDTLCAFLRRCIDTPESGLYFPQDGSYSCTCKELQTLAAQKGRKLPLWKWLNPA
;
A
#
# COMPACT_ATOMS: atom_id res chain seq x y z
N CYS A 1 30.92 -9.84 2.38
CA CYS A 1 30.05 -8.80 2.96
C CYS A 1 28.98 -8.48 1.94
N ARG A 2 27.70 -8.51 2.31
CA ARG A 2 26.66 -7.92 1.46
C ARG A 2 26.88 -6.41 1.47
N GLU A 3 26.94 -5.81 0.29
CA GLU A 3 27.02 -4.36 0.14
C GLU A 3 25.75 -3.72 0.74
N MET A 4 25.90 -2.64 1.52
CA MET A 4 24.79 -1.91 2.14
C MET A 4 23.87 -1.39 1.04
N LYS A 5 22.56 -1.66 1.16
CA LYS A 5 21.55 -1.18 0.22
C LYS A 5 20.98 0.15 0.68
N ARG A 6 20.95 1.10 -0.23
CA ARG A 6 20.39 2.44 -0.01
C ARG A 6 19.02 2.55 -0.63
N ILE A 7 18.03 2.91 0.16
CA ILE A 7 16.61 2.96 -0.24
C ILE A 7 16.10 4.39 -0.08
N LEU A 8 15.50 4.93 -1.14
CA LEU A 8 14.77 6.19 -1.09
C LEU A 8 13.27 5.92 -0.95
N ILE A 9 12.66 6.37 0.15
CA ILE A 9 11.23 6.25 0.42
C ILE A 9 10.55 7.56 0.07
N VAL A 10 9.66 7.54 -0.92
CA VAL A 10 8.87 8.69 -1.35
C VAL A 10 7.57 8.72 -0.55
N GLY A 11 7.36 9.79 0.21
CA GLY A 11 6.22 9.96 1.10
C GLY A 11 6.55 9.72 2.58
N PRO A 12 7.27 10.65 3.23
CA PRO A 12 7.75 10.52 4.62
C PRO A 12 6.61 10.41 5.65
N HIS A 13 5.41 10.87 5.30
CA HIS A 13 4.22 10.82 6.15
C HIS A 13 3.26 9.68 5.78
N SER A 14 3.64 8.84 4.83
CA SER A 14 2.91 7.62 4.51
C SER A 14 3.05 6.62 5.66
N TYR A 15 1.93 6.00 6.06
CA TYR A 15 1.95 4.97 7.10
C TYR A 15 2.89 3.81 6.73
N ILE A 16 2.77 3.29 5.52
CA ILE A 16 3.61 2.18 5.05
C ILE A 16 5.07 2.63 4.95
N GLY A 17 5.33 3.81 4.37
CA GLY A 17 6.69 4.33 4.20
C GLY A 17 7.40 4.54 5.54
N SER A 18 6.75 5.17 6.52
CA SER A 18 7.32 5.39 7.85
C SER A 18 7.53 4.08 8.63
N CYS A 19 6.59 3.14 8.56
CA CYS A 19 6.76 1.82 9.18
C CYS A 19 7.91 1.04 8.53
N PHE A 20 8.03 1.09 7.21
CA PHE A 20 9.10 0.39 6.52
C PHE A 20 10.47 1.00 6.83
N GLN A 21 10.58 2.32 6.91
CA GLN A 21 11.82 2.98 7.34
C GLN A 21 12.24 2.54 8.74
N ALA A 22 11.29 2.51 9.69
CA ALA A 22 11.55 2.02 11.05
C ALA A 22 11.90 0.52 11.07
N TYR A 23 11.24 -0.28 10.24
CA TYR A 23 11.51 -1.72 10.13
C TYR A 23 12.93 -2.01 9.68
N LEU A 24 13.48 -1.26 8.73
CA LEU A 24 14.84 -1.44 8.22
C LEU A 24 15.92 -1.11 9.26
N GLN A 25 15.61 -0.29 10.27
CA GLN A 25 16.54 0.03 11.36
C GLN A 25 16.96 -1.19 12.21
N GLN A 26 16.26 -2.33 12.06
CA GLN A 26 16.68 -3.59 12.70
C GLN A 26 17.96 -4.16 12.07
N TRP A 27 18.35 -3.72 10.88
CA TRP A 27 19.54 -4.16 10.16
C TRP A 27 20.35 -2.96 9.62
N PRO A 28 20.91 -2.09 10.48
CA PRO A 28 21.57 -0.86 10.06
C PRO A 28 22.84 -1.11 9.22
N GLU A 29 23.46 -2.28 9.37
CA GLU A 29 24.62 -2.68 8.57
C GLU A 29 24.26 -3.17 7.15
N GLN A 30 22.99 -3.38 6.87
CA GLN A 30 22.52 -3.92 5.58
C GLN A 30 21.69 -2.91 4.79
N TYR A 31 21.02 -1.99 5.48
CA TYR A 31 20.10 -1.04 4.85
C TYR A 31 20.28 0.37 5.41
N GLU A 32 20.31 1.32 4.49
CA GLU A 32 20.20 2.74 4.77
C GLU A 32 18.95 3.27 4.07
N ALA A 33 18.03 3.88 4.80
CA ALA A 33 16.79 4.41 4.24
C ALA A 33 16.67 5.91 4.47
N ALA A 34 16.53 6.65 3.38
CA ALA A 34 16.19 8.07 3.38
C ALA A 34 14.76 8.28 2.89
N SER A 35 14.14 9.38 3.28
CA SER A 35 12.80 9.72 2.79
C SER A 35 12.76 11.10 2.14
N ILE A 36 11.84 11.27 1.17
CA ILE A 36 11.65 12.52 0.44
C ILE A 36 10.16 12.82 0.24
N SER A 37 9.81 14.10 0.35
CA SER A 37 8.45 14.59 0.08
C SER A 37 8.27 14.88 -1.41
N VAL A 38 7.04 14.69 -1.90
CA VAL A 38 6.60 15.15 -3.23
C VAL A 38 5.72 16.40 -3.16
N ARG A 39 5.50 16.95 -1.96
CA ARG A 39 4.67 18.14 -1.76
C ARG A 39 5.35 19.43 -2.21
N ASP A 40 6.67 19.39 -2.24
CA ASP A 40 7.51 20.45 -2.78
C ASP A 40 8.30 19.91 -3.99
N ASN A 41 8.96 20.80 -4.70
CA ASN A 41 9.76 20.41 -5.88
C ASN A 41 11.20 20.01 -5.54
N MET A 42 11.59 19.91 -4.27
CA MET A 42 12.94 19.60 -3.83
C MET A 42 13.42 18.23 -4.32
N TRP A 43 12.51 17.27 -4.50
CA TRP A 43 12.85 15.96 -5.06
C TRP A 43 13.40 16.04 -6.49
N ARG A 44 13.08 17.10 -7.26
CA ARG A 44 13.55 17.28 -8.64
C ARG A 44 15.05 17.55 -8.72
N THR A 45 15.61 18.22 -7.71
CA THR A 45 17.04 18.56 -7.59
C THR A 45 17.84 17.55 -6.78
N ARG A 46 17.17 16.66 -6.03
CA ARG A 46 17.84 15.59 -5.27
C ARG A 46 18.49 14.60 -6.22
N ASP A 47 19.76 14.26 -5.97
CA ASP A 47 20.44 13.18 -6.67
C ASP A 47 19.92 11.81 -6.18
N PHE A 48 19.52 10.95 -7.13
CA PHE A 48 19.05 9.60 -6.84
C PHE A 48 20.13 8.54 -7.14
N SER A 49 21.26 8.90 -7.72
CA SER A 49 22.31 7.96 -8.15
C SER A 49 22.91 7.12 -7.02
N GLU A 50 22.81 7.60 -5.78
CA GLU A 50 23.28 6.89 -4.61
C GLU A 50 22.35 5.78 -4.10
N TYR A 51 21.11 5.68 -4.63
CA TYR A 51 20.12 4.71 -4.15
C TYR A 51 20.04 3.49 -5.04
N ASP A 52 19.89 2.32 -4.43
CA ASP A 52 19.67 1.04 -5.13
C ASP A 52 18.20 0.86 -5.49
N ALA A 53 17.29 1.34 -4.65
CA ALA A 53 15.85 1.21 -4.84
C ALA A 53 15.08 2.48 -4.41
N VAL A 54 14.00 2.75 -5.12
CA VAL A 54 13.00 3.76 -4.74
C VAL A 54 11.70 3.07 -4.39
N LEU A 55 11.16 3.31 -3.19
CA LEU A 55 9.82 2.92 -2.78
C LEU A 55 8.87 4.10 -2.89
N TYR A 56 7.91 4.06 -3.82
CA TYR A 56 6.88 5.07 -3.94
C TYR A 56 5.69 4.75 -3.03
N ALA A 57 5.69 5.33 -1.84
CA ALA A 57 4.67 5.17 -0.80
C ALA A 57 3.76 6.40 -0.66
N ALA A 58 4.01 7.48 -1.41
CA ALA A 58 3.12 8.63 -1.45
C ALA A 58 1.81 8.27 -2.17
N ALA A 59 0.69 8.66 -1.59
CA ALA A 59 -0.62 8.50 -2.22
C ALA A 59 -1.65 9.44 -1.61
N ILE A 60 -2.60 9.86 -2.42
CA ILE A 60 -3.88 10.38 -1.94
C ILE A 60 -4.80 9.17 -1.73
N VAL A 61 -5.28 8.99 -0.51
CA VAL A 61 -6.13 7.87 -0.08
C VAL A 61 -7.20 8.36 0.90
N HIS A 62 -8.30 7.62 1.01
CA HIS A 62 -9.33 7.79 2.05
C HIS A 62 -9.96 9.20 2.13
N GLN A 63 -9.95 9.95 1.05
CA GLN A 63 -10.73 11.17 0.93
C GLN A 63 -12.05 10.86 0.20
N ARG A 64 -13.13 11.54 0.59
CA ARG A 64 -14.37 11.49 -0.19
C ARG A 64 -14.09 12.05 -1.58
N GLU A 65 -14.39 11.28 -2.61
CA GLU A 65 -14.21 11.72 -4.00
C GLU A 65 -15.13 12.92 -4.29
N THR A 66 -14.53 14.00 -4.78
CA THR A 66 -15.20 15.21 -5.27
C THR A 66 -14.64 15.55 -6.64
N ASP A 67 -15.36 16.35 -7.43
CA ASP A 67 -14.85 16.77 -8.74
C ASP A 67 -13.54 17.56 -8.62
N GLU A 68 -13.37 18.30 -7.54
CA GLU A 68 -12.18 19.10 -7.27
C GLU A 68 -10.93 18.26 -6.97
N ASN A 69 -11.08 17.13 -6.25
CA ASN A 69 -9.93 16.29 -5.87
C ASN A 69 -9.67 15.12 -6.81
N ARG A 70 -10.52 14.90 -7.82
CA ARG A 70 -10.36 13.81 -8.79
C ARG A 70 -9.05 13.92 -9.58
N SER A 71 -8.70 15.13 -10.01
CA SER A 71 -7.44 15.42 -10.70
C SER A 71 -6.23 15.19 -9.81
N LEU A 72 -6.36 15.43 -8.49
CA LEU A 72 -5.28 15.26 -7.53
C LEU A 72 -4.91 13.77 -7.35
N TYR A 73 -5.90 12.86 -7.44
CA TYR A 73 -5.61 11.42 -7.43
C TYR A 73 -4.71 11.04 -8.60
N GLU A 74 -5.04 11.52 -9.80
CA GLU A 74 -4.25 11.24 -11.00
C GLU A 74 -2.84 11.87 -10.90
N GLN A 75 -2.76 13.11 -10.46
CA GLN A 75 -1.50 13.82 -10.31
C GLN A 75 -0.54 13.11 -9.35
N VAL A 76 -1.01 12.79 -8.13
CA VAL A 76 -0.12 12.24 -7.08
C VAL A 76 0.10 10.75 -7.28
N ASN A 77 -0.95 9.99 -7.57
CA ASN A 77 -0.82 8.53 -7.62
C ASN A 77 -0.22 8.03 -8.94
N CYS A 78 -0.36 8.77 -10.04
CA CYS A 78 0.12 8.36 -11.36
C CYS A 78 1.24 9.27 -11.90
N GLN A 79 0.96 10.54 -12.16
CA GLN A 79 1.90 11.43 -12.86
C GLN A 79 3.22 11.62 -12.08
N LEU A 80 3.14 11.97 -10.78
CA LEU A 80 4.34 12.11 -9.95
C LEU A 80 5.10 10.78 -9.79
N ALA A 81 4.40 9.65 -9.70
CA ALA A 81 5.05 8.34 -9.65
C ALA A 81 5.83 8.06 -10.94
N ALA A 82 5.23 8.37 -12.09
CA ALA A 82 5.88 8.21 -13.40
C ALA A 82 7.11 9.12 -13.56
N GLU A 83 6.99 10.40 -13.17
CA GLU A 83 8.11 11.34 -13.21
C GLU A 83 9.28 10.88 -12.32
N LEU A 84 8.98 10.42 -11.09
CA LEU A 84 9.99 9.90 -10.16
C LEU A 84 10.63 8.60 -10.66
N ALA A 85 9.85 7.69 -11.24
CA ALA A 85 10.38 6.45 -11.81
C ALA A 85 11.31 6.73 -12.99
N GLN A 86 10.93 7.66 -13.89
CA GLN A 86 11.77 8.09 -15.01
C GLN A 86 13.06 8.76 -14.52
N LYS A 87 12.99 9.61 -13.48
CA LYS A 87 14.17 10.22 -12.86
C LYS A 87 15.07 9.15 -12.26
N ALA A 88 14.52 8.25 -11.45
CA ALA A 88 15.26 7.15 -10.83
C ALA A 88 16.00 6.31 -11.90
N LYS A 89 15.31 5.95 -12.97
CA LYS A 89 15.89 5.22 -14.11
C LYS A 89 17.04 5.97 -14.76
N ARG A 90 16.86 7.26 -15.07
CA ARG A 90 17.91 8.09 -15.70
C ARG A 90 19.15 8.26 -14.81
N GLU A 91 18.97 8.25 -13.51
CA GLU A 91 20.06 8.44 -12.52
C GLU A 91 20.66 7.11 -12.04
N GLY A 92 20.31 5.99 -12.67
CA GLY A 92 20.97 4.70 -12.44
C GLY A 92 20.46 3.89 -11.26
N VAL A 93 19.33 4.28 -10.65
CA VAL A 93 18.63 3.44 -9.68
C VAL A 93 18.21 2.13 -10.35
N ARG A 94 18.35 1.00 -9.67
CA ARG A 94 18.06 -0.32 -10.24
C ARG A 94 16.63 -0.78 -10.09
N GLN A 95 15.92 -0.29 -9.06
CA GLN A 95 14.57 -0.75 -8.76
C GLN A 95 13.63 0.39 -8.38
N PHE A 96 12.40 0.32 -8.88
CA PHE A 96 11.29 1.16 -8.46
C PHE A 96 10.12 0.30 -7.98
N ILE A 97 9.75 0.44 -6.71
CA ILE A 97 8.65 -0.29 -6.08
C ILE A 97 7.46 0.66 -5.96
N TYR A 98 6.34 0.28 -6.54
CA TYR A 98 5.11 1.05 -6.52
C TYR A 98 4.02 0.36 -5.69
N LEU A 99 3.47 1.06 -4.71
CA LEU A 99 2.34 0.59 -3.92
C LEU A 99 1.03 0.88 -4.66
N SER A 100 0.54 -0.10 -5.41
CA SER A 100 -0.80 -0.14 -5.97
C SER A 100 -1.82 -0.65 -4.93
N SER A 101 -3.02 -0.99 -5.34
CA SER A 101 -4.10 -1.40 -4.44
C SER A 101 -5.02 -2.42 -5.10
N VAL A 102 -5.62 -3.29 -4.31
CA VAL A 102 -6.73 -4.15 -4.77
C VAL A 102 -7.96 -3.35 -5.24
N SER A 103 -8.05 -2.06 -4.92
CA SER A 103 -9.12 -1.16 -5.41
C SER A 103 -9.14 -1.01 -6.93
N VAL A 104 -8.08 -1.41 -7.63
CA VAL A 104 -8.04 -1.46 -9.11
C VAL A 104 -9.06 -2.44 -9.70
N TYR A 105 -9.55 -3.39 -8.91
CA TYR A 105 -10.56 -4.34 -9.39
C TYR A 105 -11.99 -3.80 -9.34
N GLY A 106 -12.26 -2.79 -8.50
CA GLY A 106 -13.57 -2.15 -8.42
C GLY A 106 -14.70 -3.05 -7.92
N VAL A 107 -14.36 -4.17 -7.28
CA VAL A 107 -15.33 -5.12 -6.75
C VAL A 107 -15.39 -5.04 -5.24
N ASP A 108 -16.60 -5.05 -4.69
CA ASP A 108 -16.86 -5.10 -3.26
C ASP A 108 -17.01 -6.54 -2.75
N GLU A 109 -17.34 -7.49 -3.64
CA GLU A 109 -17.59 -8.89 -3.35
C GLU A 109 -16.98 -9.81 -4.42
N GLY A 110 -16.69 -11.06 -4.04
CA GLY A 110 -16.18 -12.09 -4.92
C GLY A 110 -14.72 -12.45 -4.70
N LEU A 111 -14.31 -13.53 -5.32
CA LEU A 111 -12.93 -14.02 -5.27
C LEU A 111 -12.11 -13.36 -6.37
N LEU A 112 -11.05 -12.66 -6.00
CA LEU A 112 -10.07 -12.16 -6.94
C LEU A 112 -9.09 -13.29 -7.30
N THR A 113 -8.97 -13.58 -8.58
CA THR A 113 -8.02 -14.55 -9.13
C THR A 113 -7.01 -13.81 -10.02
N PRO A 114 -5.90 -14.45 -10.41
CA PRO A 114 -4.95 -13.85 -11.35
C PRO A 114 -5.57 -13.44 -12.69
N GLU A 115 -6.67 -14.10 -13.10
CA GLU A 115 -7.39 -13.85 -14.35
C GLU A 115 -8.42 -12.71 -14.21
N THR A 116 -8.72 -12.26 -12.98
CA THR A 116 -9.67 -11.19 -12.75
C THR A 116 -9.16 -9.88 -13.39
N LYS A 117 -9.95 -9.35 -14.32
CA LYS A 117 -9.59 -8.10 -15.00
C LYS A 117 -9.85 -6.90 -14.10
N PRO A 118 -8.91 -5.93 -14.01
CA PRO A 118 -9.15 -4.67 -13.34
C PRO A 118 -10.32 -3.91 -13.94
N ALA A 119 -11.19 -3.37 -13.09
CA ALA A 119 -12.34 -2.55 -13.50
C ALA A 119 -12.63 -1.49 -12.41
N PRO A 120 -11.72 -0.53 -12.17
CA PRO A 120 -11.82 0.38 -11.04
C PRO A 120 -13.01 1.32 -11.15
N VAL A 121 -13.78 1.45 -10.07
CA VAL A 121 -14.98 2.30 -10.01
C VAL A 121 -14.71 3.65 -9.32
N THR A 122 -13.60 3.79 -8.58
CA THR A 122 -13.21 5.01 -7.86
C THR A 122 -12.08 5.75 -8.57
N ALA A 123 -11.95 7.06 -8.36
CA ALA A 123 -10.81 7.84 -8.88
C ALA A 123 -9.48 7.31 -8.33
N TYR A 124 -9.47 6.89 -7.07
CA TYR A 124 -8.32 6.22 -6.46
C TYR A 124 -7.93 4.94 -7.20
N GLY A 125 -8.86 4.03 -7.41
CA GLY A 125 -8.60 2.78 -8.14
C GLY A 125 -8.14 3.03 -9.58
N ARG A 126 -8.78 3.97 -10.28
CA ARG A 126 -8.39 4.37 -11.64
C ARG A 126 -6.98 4.93 -11.70
N SER A 127 -6.62 5.85 -10.79
CA SER A 127 -5.28 6.44 -10.75
C SER A 127 -4.19 5.40 -10.42
N LYS A 128 -4.51 4.41 -9.58
CA LYS A 128 -3.59 3.30 -9.28
C LYS A 128 -3.38 2.39 -10.48
N LEU A 129 -4.45 2.03 -11.19
CA LEU A 129 -4.36 1.20 -12.41
C LEU A 129 -3.58 1.92 -13.52
N HIS A 130 -3.89 3.19 -13.75
CA HIS A 130 -3.18 4.00 -14.75
C HIS A 130 -1.68 4.09 -14.43
N ALA A 131 -1.31 4.27 -13.16
CA ALA A 131 0.09 4.23 -12.74
C ALA A 131 0.76 2.88 -13.07
N GLU A 132 0.10 1.75 -12.83
CA GLU A 132 0.64 0.43 -13.22
C GLU A 132 0.91 0.35 -14.72
N GLU A 133 -0.01 0.86 -15.56
CA GLU A 133 0.10 0.86 -17.01
C GLU A 133 1.26 1.72 -17.51
N VAL A 134 1.48 2.89 -16.89
CA VAL A 134 2.57 3.82 -17.24
C VAL A 134 3.93 3.34 -16.72
N LEU A 135 3.97 2.74 -15.54
CA LEU A 135 5.23 2.32 -14.89
C LEU A 135 5.77 1.01 -15.48
N ARG A 136 4.91 0.07 -15.80
CA ARG A 136 5.31 -1.28 -16.28
C ARG A 136 6.25 -1.23 -17.48
N PRO A 137 6.02 -0.41 -18.54
CA PRO A 137 6.90 -0.31 -19.70
C PRO A 137 8.30 0.26 -19.40
N LEU A 138 8.52 0.86 -18.23
CA LEU A 138 9.83 1.39 -17.84
C LEU A 138 10.84 0.31 -17.51
N THR A 139 10.39 -0.93 -17.26
CA THR A 139 11.27 -2.07 -16.98
C THR A 139 12.15 -2.39 -18.18
N ASP A 140 13.44 -2.58 -17.92
CA ASP A 140 14.42 -3.10 -18.88
C ASP A 140 15.53 -3.89 -18.14
N SER A 141 16.62 -4.20 -18.81
CA SER A 141 17.74 -4.96 -18.24
C SER A 141 18.47 -4.26 -17.10
N GLY A 142 18.35 -2.94 -16.96
CA GLY A 142 19.01 -2.12 -15.93
C GLY A 142 18.06 -1.55 -14.89
N PHE A 143 16.75 -1.59 -15.12
CA PHE A 143 15.74 -0.97 -14.28
C PHE A 143 14.52 -1.88 -14.10
N VAL A 144 14.23 -2.23 -12.87
CA VAL A 144 13.15 -3.14 -12.48
C VAL A 144 11.99 -2.39 -11.86
N VAL A 145 10.78 -2.57 -12.38
CA VAL A 145 9.55 -2.05 -11.78
C VAL A 145 8.79 -3.16 -11.08
N THR A 146 8.64 -3.04 -9.77
CA THR A 146 7.88 -3.98 -8.91
C THR A 146 6.55 -3.31 -8.52
N LEU A 147 5.43 -3.88 -8.94
CA LEU A 147 4.09 -3.37 -8.67
C LEU A 147 3.41 -4.23 -7.60
N LEU A 148 2.90 -3.61 -6.54
CA LEU A 148 2.26 -4.32 -5.43
C LEU A 148 0.79 -3.90 -5.31
N ARG A 149 -0.16 -4.79 -5.58
CA ARG A 149 -1.59 -4.58 -5.29
C ARG A 149 -1.86 -4.94 -3.84
N VAL A 150 -1.65 -3.95 -2.98
CA VAL A 150 -1.75 -4.10 -1.53
C VAL A 150 -3.22 -4.14 -1.11
N PRO A 151 -3.65 -5.15 -0.31
CA PRO A 151 -4.98 -5.20 0.28
C PRO A 151 -5.09 -4.26 1.49
N MET A 152 -6.12 -4.42 2.31
CA MET A 152 -6.25 -3.67 3.56
C MET A 152 -5.04 -3.96 4.47
N VAL A 153 -4.29 -2.90 4.80
CA VAL A 153 -3.18 -2.97 5.75
C VAL A 153 -3.70 -2.74 7.16
N TYR A 154 -3.26 -3.55 8.11
CA TYR A 154 -3.58 -3.39 9.52
C TYR A 154 -2.33 -3.44 10.40
N GLY A 155 -2.42 -2.88 11.58
CA GLY A 155 -1.34 -2.84 12.57
C GLY A 155 -1.36 -1.57 13.42
N PRO A 156 -0.45 -1.44 14.40
CA PRO A 156 -0.38 -0.30 15.30
C PRO A 156 -0.26 1.03 14.55
N GLY A 157 -1.10 2.01 14.89
CA GLY A 157 -1.08 3.35 14.28
C GLY A 157 -1.60 3.43 12.85
N CYS A 158 -2.19 2.36 12.32
CA CYS A 158 -2.74 2.32 10.96
C CYS A 158 -3.86 3.37 10.79
N LYS A 159 -3.93 3.93 9.58
CA LYS A 159 -4.94 4.93 9.18
C LYS A 159 -5.98 4.27 8.26
N GLY A 160 -7.11 4.93 8.05
CA GLY A 160 -8.14 4.47 7.10
C GLY A 160 -9.13 3.48 7.67
N ASN A 161 -9.52 2.48 6.89
CA ASN A 161 -10.63 1.57 7.21
C ASN A 161 -10.41 0.80 8.53
N TYR A 162 -9.19 0.39 8.83
CA TYR A 162 -8.89 -0.32 10.08
C TYR A 162 -9.14 0.57 11.31
N ARG A 163 -8.70 1.84 11.25
CA ARG A 163 -8.99 2.82 12.32
C ARG A 163 -10.49 3.07 12.49
N MET A 164 -11.25 3.02 11.39
CA MET A 164 -12.71 3.11 11.47
C MET A 164 -13.29 1.89 12.20
N LEU A 165 -12.81 0.68 11.88
CA LEU A 165 -13.20 -0.54 12.60
C LEU A 165 -12.85 -0.46 14.09
N GLU A 166 -11.69 0.05 14.47
CA GLU A 166 -11.30 0.27 15.87
C GLU A 166 -12.26 1.20 16.61
N LYS A 167 -12.67 2.30 15.95
CA LYS A 167 -13.66 3.23 16.52
C LYS A 167 -15.03 2.58 16.67
N LEU A 168 -15.49 1.88 15.64
CA LEU A 168 -16.76 1.16 15.69
C LEU A 168 -16.77 0.09 16.79
N ALA A 169 -15.69 -0.70 16.91
CA ALA A 169 -15.54 -1.69 17.96
C ALA A 169 -15.58 -1.09 19.39
N ALA A 170 -15.20 0.19 19.52
CA ALA A 170 -15.24 0.88 20.80
C ALA A 170 -16.65 1.31 21.24
N VAL A 171 -17.55 1.57 20.29
CA VAL A 171 -18.86 2.21 20.56
C VAL A 171 -20.06 1.32 20.25
N LEU A 172 -19.95 0.40 19.29
CA LEU A 172 -21.09 -0.41 18.87
C LEU A 172 -21.56 -1.35 19.98
N PRO A 173 -22.88 -1.43 20.27
CA PRO A 173 -23.43 -2.39 21.21
C PRO A 173 -23.56 -3.79 20.62
N PHE A 174 -23.72 -3.91 19.31
CA PHE A 174 -23.84 -5.15 18.53
C PHE A 174 -23.48 -4.89 17.07
N PHE A 175 -23.28 -5.95 16.27
CA PHE A 175 -23.03 -5.86 14.83
C PHE A 175 -23.71 -7.02 14.09
N ALA A 176 -23.94 -6.85 12.76
CA ALA A 176 -24.45 -7.93 11.93
C ALA A 176 -23.42 -9.06 11.78
N ASP A 177 -23.87 -10.31 11.88
CA ASP A 177 -23.03 -11.48 11.60
C ASP A 177 -22.96 -11.69 10.09
N TYR A 178 -22.21 -10.83 9.41
CA TYR A 178 -22.07 -10.83 7.95
C TYR A 178 -20.81 -11.61 7.55
N PRO A 179 -20.93 -12.75 6.84
CA PRO A 179 -19.80 -13.64 6.55
C PRO A 179 -18.99 -13.16 5.33
N ASN A 180 -18.53 -11.91 5.34
CA ASN A 180 -17.62 -11.43 4.31
C ASN A 180 -16.19 -11.93 4.57
N GLN A 181 -15.46 -12.20 3.50
CA GLN A 181 -14.03 -12.52 3.56
C GLN A 181 -13.24 -11.45 2.82
N ARG A 182 -12.24 -10.87 3.48
CA ARG A 182 -11.40 -9.84 2.89
C ARG A 182 -9.94 -10.22 3.04
N SER A 183 -9.19 -10.05 1.96
CA SER A 183 -7.73 -10.10 2.01
C SER A 183 -7.21 -8.93 2.83
N ARG A 184 -6.21 -9.22 3.64
CA ARG A 184 -5.53 -8.24 4.46
C ARG A 184 -4.05 -8.57 4.57
N ILE A 185 -3.27 -7.60 5.02
CA ILE A 185 -1.87 -7.81 5.33
C ILE A 185 -1.48 -7.02 6.58
N SER A 186 -0.76 -7.65 7.49
CA SER A 186 -0.17 -6.93 8.62
C SER A 186 0.94 -6.00 8.12
N ILE A 187 1.15 -4.88 8.80
CA ILE A 187 2.22 -3.96 8.45
C ILE A 187 3.59 -4.64 8.53
N ASP A 188 3.78 -5.55 9.50
CA ASP A 188 5.03 -6.28 9.66
C ASP A 188 5.28 -7.25 8.51
N THR A 189 4.24 -7.99 8.08
CA THR A 189 4.32 -8.88 6.91
C THR A 189 4.60 -8.08 5.63
N LEU A 190 3.96 -6.92 5.47
CA LEU A 190 4.21 -6.04 4.32
C LEU A 190 5.63 -5.51 4.32
N CYS A 191 6.16 -5.07 5.46
CA CYS A 191 7.55 -4.61 5.58
C CYS A 191 8.55 -5.74 5.27
N ALA A 192 8.30 -6.96 5.76
CA ALA A 192 9.12 -8.12 5.44
C ALA A 192 9.09 -8.43 3.93
N PHE A 193 7.91 -8.32 3.29
CA PHE A 193 7.76 -8.51 1.86
C PHE A 193 8.51 -7.43 1.05
N LEU A 194 8.39 -6.16 1.44
CA LEU A 194 9.12 -5.05 0.81
C LEU A 194 10.63 -5.24 0.91
N ARG A 195 11.14 -5.65 2.08
CA ARG A 195 12.57 -5.97 2.24
C ARG A 195 13.00 -7.09 1.29
N ARG A 196 12.19 -8.15 1.15
CA ARG A 196 12.49 -9.22 0.20
C ARG A 196 12.51 -8.73 -1.25
N CYS A 197 11.58 -7.85 -1.64
CA CYS A 197 11.60 -7.23 -2.98
C CYS A 197 12.90 -6.47 -3.23
N ILE A 198 13.45 -5.78 -2.21
CA ILE A 198 14.72 -5.07 -2.32
C ILE A 198 15.90 -6.03 -2.38
N ASP A 199 15.86 -7.13 -1.63
CA ASP A 199 16.93 -8.14 -1.62
C ASP A 199 17.02 -8.92 -2.93
N THR A 200 15.87 -9.18 -3.55
CA THR A 200 15.74 -9.88 -4.84
C THR A 200 14.91 -9.03 -5.80
N PRO A 201 15.52 -8.04 -6.47
CA PRO A 201 14.81 -7.17 -7.39
C PRO A 201 14.24 -7.95 -8.57
N GLU A 202 12.93 -7.98 -8.68
CA GLU A 202 12.20 -8.65 -9.77
C GLU A 202 11.10 -7.74 -10.28
N SER A 203 10.96 -7.67 -11.61
CA SER A 203 9.81 -6.98 -12.23
C SER A 203 8.57 -7.85 -12.13
N GLY A 204 7.42 -7.19 -11.98
CA GLY A 204 6.17 -7.92 -12.00
C GLY A 204 5.09 -7.28 -11.16
N LEU A 205 3.95 -7.95 -11.15
CA LEU A 205 2.79 -7.59 -10.37
C LEU A 205 2.60 -8.64 -9.26
N TYR A 206 2.59 -8.17 -8.02
CA TYR A 206 2.52 -9.03 -6.84
C TYR A 206 1.31 -8.68 -5.97
N PHE A 207 0.82 -9.67 -5.24
CA PHE A 207 -0.36 -9.59 -4.37
C PHE A 207 0.03 -9.97 -2.94
N PRO A 208 0.73 -9.10 -2.20
CA PRO A 208 1.13 -9.41 -0.84
C PRO A 208 -0.11 -9.49 0.05
N GLN A 209 -0.24 -10.58 0.81
CA GLN A 209 -1.36 -10.79 1.74
C GLN A 209 -0.96 -11.74 2.85
N ASP A 210 -1.66 -11.67 3.98
CA ASP A 210 -1.58 -12.71 5.00
C ASP A 210 -2.21 -14.01 4.47
N GLY A 211 -1.75 -15.16 4.95
CA GLY A 211 -2.28 -16.45 4.54
C GLY A 211 -3.71 -16.76 5.01
N SER A 212 -4.39 -15.80 5.63
CA SER A 212 -5.76 -15.94 6.15
C SER A 212 -6.65 -14.77 5.73
N TYR A 213 -7.90 -15.09 5.41
CA TYR A 213 -8.94 -14.08 5.20
C TYR A 213 -9.52 -13.62 6.54
N SER A 214 -9.97 -12.39 6.59
CA SER A 214 -10.68 -11.85 7.74
C SER A 214 -12.12 -11.51 7.40
N CYS A 215 -13.00 -11.74 8.37
CA CYS A 215 -14.38 -11.29 8.33
C CYS A 215 -14.50 -9.99 9.16
N THR A 216 -15.15 -8.97 8.60
CA THR A 216 -15.34 -7.67 9.27
C THR A 216 -15.98 -7.82 10.66
N CYS A 217 -16.98 -8.70 10.80
CA CYS A 217 -17.65 -8.94 12.08
C CYS A 217 -16.72 -9.58 13.12
N LYS A 218 -15.89 -10.55 12.72
CA LYS A 218 -14.89 -11.15 13.61
C LYS A 218 -13.77 -10.19 13.99
N GLU A 219 -13.35 -9.33 13.07
CA GLU A 219 -12.38 -8.28 13.38
C GLU A 219 -12.92 -7.29 14.40
N LEU A 220 -14.16 -6.83 14.22
CA LEU A 220 -14.82 -5.96 15.20
C LEU A 220 -14.94 -6.63 16.58
N GLN A 221 -15.25 -7.93 16.62
CA GLN A 221 -15.26 -8.68 17.91
C GLN A 221 -13.88 -8.73 18.54
N THR A 222 -12.83 -9.00 17.76
CA THR A 222 -11.45 -9.06 18.25
C THR A 222 -11.01 -7.70 18.79
N LEU A 223 -11.28 -6.63 18.04
CA LEU A 223 -10.97 -5.26 18.46
C LEU A 223 -11.75 -4.81 19.70
N ALA A 224 -13.02 -5.22 19.82
CA ALA A 224 -13.81 -4.97 21.01
C ALA A 224 -13.25 -5.71 22.22
N ALA A 225 -12.87 -6.99 22.04
CA ALA A 225 -12.27 -7.81 23.10
C ALA A 225 -10.93 -7.24 23.60
N GLN A 226 -10.09 -6.72 22.72
CA GLN A 226 -8.85 -6.02 23.10
C GLN A 226 -9.10 -4.78 23.99
N LYS A 227 -10.29 -4.20 23.89
CA LYS A 227 -10.75 -3.08 24.73
C LYS A 227 -11.59 -3.53 25.93
N GLY A 228 -11.57 -4.82 26.27
CA GLY A 228 -12.32 -5.39 27.38
C GLY A 228 -13.84 -5.44 27.16
N ARG A 229 -14.31 -5.36 25.92
CA ARG A 229 -15.74 -5.35 25.58
C ARG A 229 -16.15 -6.61 24.84
N LYS A 230 -17.40 -7.06 25.09
CA LYS A 230 -18.04 -8.09 24.26
C LYS A 230 -18.89 -7.40 23.18
N LEU A 231 -18.72 -7.81 21.92
CA LEU A 231 -19.55 -7.35 20.80
C LEU A 231 -20.39 -8.51 20.28
N PRO A 232 -21.70 -8.58 20.63
CA PRO A 232 -22.59 -9.61 20.10
C PRO A 232 -22.78 -9.47 18.59
N LEU A 233 -22.83 -10.61 17.89
CA LEU A 233 -23.16 -10.66 16.45
C LEU A 233 -24.58 -11.19 16.30
N TRP A 234 -25.38 -10.50 15.47
CA TRP A 234 -26.80 -10.81 15.25
C TRP A 234 -27.05 -11.19 13.79
N LYS A 235 -27.41 -12.46 13.56
CA LYS A 235 -27.66 -13.00 12.21
C LYS A 235 -28.86 -12.37 11.50
N TRP A 236 -29.87 -11.96 12.24
CA TRP A 236 -31.09 -11.37 11.68
C TRP A 236 -30.92 -9.94 11.14
N LEU A 237 -29.77 -9.31 11.38
CA LEU A 237 -29.41 -8.01 10.81
C LEU A 237 -28.73 -8.10 9.45
N ASN A 238 -28.52 -9.29 8.92
CA ASN A 238 -27.96 -9.43 7.58
C ASN A 238 -28.99 -8.93 6.55
N PRO A 239 -28.61 -8.01 5.64
CA PRO A 239 -29.43 -7.74 4.47
C PRO A 239 -29.57 -9.05 3.67
N ALA A 240 -30.80 -9.38 3.29
CA ALA A 240 -31.11 -10.54 2.46
C ALA A 240 -30.55 -10.37 1.04
#